data_2224261806296635d4c9218e2bfe127e
#
_entry.id   2224261806296635d4c9218e2bfe127e
#
_cell.length_a   1.000
_cell.length_b   1.000
_cell.length_c   1.000
_cell.angle_alpha   90.00
_cell.angle_beta   90.00
_cell.angle_gamma   90.00
#
_symmetry.space_group_name_H-M   'P 1'
#
loop_
_entity.id
_entity.type
_entity.pdbx_description
1 polymer ?
#
loop_
_entity_poly.entity_id
_entity_poly.type
_entity_poly.pdbx_seq_one_letter_code
_entity_poly.pdbx_strand_id
1 'polypeptide(L)'
;KISEQMMVKYCDLAICDSVNIEKYIHECYDGKGIKGRSPKTTFIAYGADLTLSKLADNDEKLVDWYREKGLTKKGYYLVVGRFVPENSFEVMIREFMKSGSKKDFALITNVNDKFLNELEEKLHFKSDKRIKFVGTVYDQELLKKIRENAYAYFHGHTVGGTNPSLIEALG
;
A
#
# COMPACT_ATOMS: atom_id res chain seq x y z
N LYS A 1 3.08 0.68 -21.92
CA LYS A 1 2.32 1.26 -23.07
C LYS A 1 1.96 0.24 -24.16
N ILE A 2 2.89 -0.59 -24.67
CA ILE A 2 2.55 -1.56 -25.76
C ILE A 2 1.56 -2.61 -25.27
N SER A 3 1.77 -3.20 -24.10
CA SER A 3 0.87 -4.20 -23.50
C SER A 3 -0.52 -3.65 -23.23
N GLU A 4 -0.61 -2.42 -22.73
CA GLU A 4 -1.86 -1.71 -22.50
C GLU A 4 -2.64 -1.46 -23.80
N GLN A 5 -1.94 -0.98 -24.84
CA GLN A 5 -2.52 -0.79 -26.18
C GLN A 5 -3.07 -2.09 -26.76
N MET A 6 -2.30 -3.17 -26.62
CA MET A 6 -2.73 -4.50 -27.11
C MET A 6 -3.94 -5.02 -26.34
N MET A 7 -3.93 -4.86 -25.01
CA MET A 7 -5.06 -5.24 -24.16
C MET A 7 -6.32 -4.49 -24.60
N VAL A 8 -6.28 -3.16 -24.63
CA VAL A 8 -7.45 -2.34 -25.00
C VAL A 8 -7.93 -2.59 -26.43
N LYS A 9 -7.00 -2.89 -27.36
CA LYS A 9 -7.33 -3.13 -28.76
C LYS A 9 -8.05 -4.47 -28.99
N TYR A 10 -7.74 -5.50 -28.21
CA TYR A 10 -8.17 -6.88 -28.47
C TYR A 10 -9.09 -7.47 -27.41
N CYS A 11 -9.29 -6.84 -26.26
CA CYS A 11 -10.23 -7.35 -25.27
C CYS A 11 -11.69 -7.08 -25.69
N ASP A 12 -12.60 -7.94 -25.25
CA ASP A 12 -14.03 -7.78 -25.45
C ASP A 12 -14.62 -6.71 -24.53
N LEU A 13 -14.07 -6.59 -23.31
CA LEU A 13 -14.46 -5.62 -22.28
C LEU A 13 -13.25 -5.34 -21.39
N ALA A 14 -12.93 -4.06 -21.18
CA ALA A 14 -11.93 -3.62 -20.20
C ALA A 14 -12.63 -3.26 -18.88
N ILE A 15 -12.32 -3.99 -17.81
CA ILE A 15 -12.81 -3.69 -16.46
C ILE A 15 -11.77 -2.84 -15.74
N CYS A 16 -12.16 -1.62 -15.38
CA CYS A 16 -11.31 -0.67 -14.68
C CYS A 16 -11.59 -0.73 -13.16
N ASP A 17 -10.61 -0.42 -12.33
CA ASP A 17 -10.77 -0.38 -10.87
C ASP A 17 -11.36 0.93 -10.36
N SER A 18 -11.47 1.93 -11.23
CA SER A 18 -12.09 3.22 -10.91
C SER A 18 -12.64 3.91 -12.16
N VAL A 19 -13.58 4.82 -11.93
CA VAL A 19 -14.15 5.66 -12.99
C VAL A 19 -13.09 6.54 -13.67
N ASN A 20 -12.04 6.94 -12.96
CA ASN A 20 -10.96 7.74 -13.52
C ASN A 20 -10.08 6.93 -14.48
N ILE A 21 -9.82 5.66 -14.17
CA ILE A 21 -9.13 4.76 -15.10
C ILE A 21 -9.99 4.50 -16.34
N GLU A 22 -11.30 4.34 -16.18
CA GLU A 22 -12.21 4.21 -17.31
C GLU A 22 -12.17 5.43 -18.24
N LYS A 23 -12.23 6.64 -17.67
CA LYS A 23 -12.08 7.91 -18.42
C LYS A 23 -10.73 7.97 -19.15
N TYR A 24 -9.65 7.63 -18.48
CA TYR A 24 -8.32 7.59 -19.09
C TYR A 24 -8.27 6.64 -20.30
N ILE A 25 -8.88 5.45 -20.21
CA ILE A 25 -8.95 4.52 -21.33
C ILE A 25 -9.66 5.15 -22.53
N HIS A 26 -10.79 5.83 -22.32
CA HIS A 26 -11.50 6.53 -23.39
C HIS A 26 -10.69 7.70 -23.97
N GLU A 27 -10.10 8.54 -23.14
CA GLU A 27 -9.26 9.66 -23.58
C GLU A 27 -8.07 9.20 -24.45
N CYS A 28 -7.48 8.07 -24.09
CA CYS A 28 -6.31 7.54 -24.80
C CYS A 28 -6.65 6.71 -26.04
N TYR A 29 -7.78 5.99 -26.05
CA TYR A 29 -8.00 4.89 -26.99
C TYR A 29 -9.30 4.95 -27.78
N ASP A 30 -10.18 5.92 -27.57
CA ASP A 30 -11.38 6.09 -28.40
C ASP A 30 -11.03 6.27 -29.89
N GLY A 31 -11.71 5.55 -30.74
CA GLY A 31 -11.46 5.54 -32.17
C GLY A 31 -10.16 4.85 -32.62
N LYS A 32 -9.36 4.30 -31.70
CA LYS A 32 -8.04 3.69 -32.00
C LYS A 32 -8.05 2.15 -32.00
N GLY A 33 -9.19 1.54 -31.73
CA GLY A 33 -9.35 0.09 -31.77
C GLY A 33 -9.39 -0.48 -33.18
N ILE A 34 -9.69 -1.79 -33.30
CA ILE A 34 -9.85 -2.46 -34.59
C ILE A 34 -10.99 -1.79 -35.35
N LYS A 35 -10.74 -1.41 -36.62
CA LYS A 35 -11.69 -0.71 -37.49
C LYS A 35 -12.20 0.63 -36.87
N GLY A 36 -11.38 1.33 -36.09
CA GLY A 36 -11.74 2.61 -35.50
C GLY A 36 -12.75 2.52 -34.34
N ARG A 37 -12.93 1.35 -33.75
CA ARG A 37 -13.84 1.18 -32.60
C ARG A 37 -13.24 1.75 -31.34
N SER A 38 -14.10 2.31 -30.49
CA SER A 38 -13.77 2.61 -29.11
C SER A 38 -13.79 1.35 -28.25
N PRO A 39 -12.96 1.23 -27.20
CA PRO A 39 -13.01 0.11 -26.29
C PRO A 39 -14.36 0.08 -25.54
N LYS A 40 -14.87 -1.12 -25.30
CA LYS A 40 -15.95 -1.30 -24.34
C LYS A 40 -15.33 -1.33 -22.94
N THR A 41 -15.85 -0.52 -22.04
CA THR A 41 -15.35 -0.41 -20.67
C THR A 41 -16.48 -0.51 -19.65
N THR A 42 -16.13 -0.84 -18.46
CA THR A 42 -16.91 -0.68 -17.24
C THR A 42 -15.95 -0.53 -16.07
N PHE A 43 -16.42 -0.05 -14.92
CA PHE A 43 -15.59 -0.06 -13.73
C PHE A 43 -16.24 -0.87 -12.61
N ILE A 44 -15.39 -1.55 -11.85
CA ILE A 44 -15.75 -2.26 -10.62
C ILE A 44 -14.76 -1.77 -9.57
N ALA A 45 -15.23 -0.92 -8.66
CA ALA A 45 -14.39 -0.38 -7.59
C ALA A 45 -13.99 -1.49 -6.61
N TYR A 46 -12.77 -1.39 -6.07
CA TYR A 46 -12.38 -2.21 -4.93
C TYR A 46 -13.28 -1.92 -3.74
N GLY A 47 -13.65 -2.98 -3.04
CA GLY A 47 -14.26 -2.91 -1.72
C GLY A 47 -13.23 -3.19 -0.62
N ALA A 48 -13.59 -2.91 0.62
CA ALA A 48 -12.86 -3.33 1.81
C ALA A 48 -13.73 -4.28 2.64
N ASP A 49 -13.08 -5.22 3.31
CA ASP A 49 -13.72 -6.00 4.36
C ASP A 49 -13.77 -5.15 5.63
N LEU A 50 -14.98 -4.74 6.04
CA LEU A 50 -15.21 -3.90 7.21
C LEU A 50 -15.31 -4.71 8.52
N THR A 51 -15.10 -6.02 8.45
CA THR A 51 -15.14 -6.85 9.66
C THR A 51 -13.89 -6.65 10.49
N LEU A 52 -14.05 -6.47 11.78
CA LEU A 52 -12.95 -6.43 12.73
C LEU A 52 -12.22 -7.78 12.75
N SER A 53 -10.93 -7.74 13.13
CA SER A 53 -10.16 -8.96 13.34
C SER A 53 -10.81 -9.85 14.42
N LYS A 54 -10.79 -11.15 14.17
CA LYS A 54 -11.22 -12.16 15.14
C LYS A 54 -10.24 -12.35 16.29
N LEU A 55 -9.01 -11.82 16.16
CA LEU A 55 -7.99 -11.93 17.21
C LEU A 55 -8.31 -10.97 18.37
N ALA A 56 -8.24 -11.49 19.57
CA ALA A 56 -8.27 -10.67 20.79
C ALA A 56 -6.95 -9.90 20.95
N ASP A 57 -6.96 -8.82 21.74
CA ASP A 57 -5.74 -8.04 22.01
C ASP A 57 -4.65 -8.82 22.76
N ASN A 58 -5.03 -9.88 23.45
CA ASN A 58 -4.14 -10.80 24.15
C ASN A 58 -3.89 -12.12 23.38
N ASP A 59 -4.28 -12.19 22.12
CA ASP A 59 -3.98 -13.35 21.27
C ASP A 59 -2.46 -13.55 21.16
N GLU A 60 -2.03 -14.80 21.33
CA GLU A 60 -0.61 -15.16 21.39
C GLU A 60 0.14 -14.73 20.11
N LYS A 61 -0.47 -14.90 18.93
CA LYS A 61 0.14 -14.48 17.66
C LYS A 61 0.43 -12.97 17.63
N LEU A 62 -0.51 -12.15 18.15
CA LEU A 62 -0.34 -10.71 18.19
C LEU A 62 0.71 -10.30 19.23
N VAL A 63 0.67 -10.90 20.41
CA VAL A 63 1.63 -10.64 21.49
C VAL A 63 3.04 -11.00 21.06
N ASP A 64 3.22 -12.15 20.41
CA ASP A 64 4.51 -12.60 19.89
C ASP A 64 5.01 -11.66 18.80
N TRP A 65 4.13 -11.25 17.88
CA TRP A 65 4.50 -10.30 16.84
C TRP A 65 4.96 -8.95 17.43
N TYR A 66 4.25 -8.43 18.44
CA TYR A 66 4.66 -7.21 19.13
C TYR A 66 6.01 -7.35 19.81
N ARG A 67 6.23 -8.48 20.50
CA ARG A 67 7.49 -8.76 21.19
C ARG A 67 8.64 -8.86 20.19
N GLU A 68 8.45 -9.61 19.11
CA GLU A 68 9.47 -9.80 18.07
C GLU A 68 9.85 -8.49 17.38
N LYS A 69 8.84 -7.64 17.06
CA LYS A 69 9.05 -6.38 16.34
C LYS A 69 9.32 -5.19 17.26
N GLY A 70 9.26 -5.39 18.56
CA GLY A 70 9.47 -4.35 19.57
C GLY A 70 8.42 -3.23 19.48
N LEU A 71 7.18 -3.58 19.16
CA LEU A 71 6.06 -2.64 19.01
C LEU A 71 5.05 -2.80 20.15
N THR A 72 4.19 -1.81 20.30
CA THR A 72 3.10 -1.84 21.29
C THR A 72 1.81 -1.30 20.69
N LYS A 73 0.66 -1.75 21.19
CA LYS A 73 -0.67 -1.25 20.79
C LYS A 73 -0.71 0.28 20.86
N LYS A 74 -1.18 0.92 19.78
CA LYS A 74 -1.23 2.39 19.62
C LYS A 74 0.12 3.11 19.75
N GLY A 75 1.23 2.35 19.77
CA GLY A 75 2.60 2.85 19.87
C GLY A 75 3.28 3.10 18.53
N TYR A 76 2.61 2.91 17.40
CA TYR A 76 3.23 3.00 16.08
C TYR A 76 2.30 3.62 15.03
N TYR A 77 2.91 4.31 14.07
CA TYR A 77 2.34 4.61 12.76
C TYR A 77 2.58 3.41 11.84
N LEU A 78 1.66 3.14 10.93
CA LEU A 78 1.71 1.97 10.07
C LEU A 78 1.71 2.36 8.60
N VAL A 79 2.56 1.70 7.82
CA VAL A 79 2.50 1.65 6.34
C VAL A 79 2.42 0.20 5.90
N VAL A 80 1.53 -0.09 4.97
CA VAL A 80 1.45 -1.41 4.31
C VAL A 80 1.54 -1.22 2.80
N GLY A 81 2.55 -1.78 2.16
CA GLY A 81 2.70 -1.66 0.71
C GLY A 81 4.00 -2.22 0.17
N ARG A 82 4.12 -2.26 -1.15
CA ARG A 82 5.37 -2.67 -1.82
C ARG A 82 6.45 -1.61 -1.60
N PHE A 83 7.67 -2.04 -1.35
CA PHE A 83 8.82 -1.15 -1.15
C PHE A 83 9.39 -0.69 -2.49
N VAL A 84 8.70 0.29 -3.08
CA VAL A 84 9.05 0.88 -4.39
C VAL A 84 8.95 2.41 -4.33
N PRO A 85 9.70 3.14 -5.17
CA PRO A 85 9.72 4.61 -5.16
C PRO A 85 8.33 5.24 -5.29
N GLU A 86 7.45 4.66 -6.09
CA GLU A 86 6.09 5.15 -6.35
C GLU A 86 5.20 5.18 -5.09
N ASN A 87 5.58 4.45 -4.05
CA ASN A 87 4.89 4.45 -2.76
C ASN A 87 5.48 5.49 -1.77
N SER A 88 6.37 6.37 -2.25
CA SER A 88 6.90 7.55 -1.52
C SER A 88 7.55 7.22 -0.17
N PHE A 89 8.18 6.05 -0.02
CA PHE A 89 8.87 5.67 1.22
C PHE A 89 9.97 6.67 1.60
N GLU A 90 10.68 7.22 0.61
CA GLU A 90 11.71 8.25 0.86
C GLU A 90 11.11 9.46 1.59
N VAL A 91 9.98 9.98 1.10
CA VAL A 91 9.31 11.15 1.69
C VAL A 91 8.81 10.82 3.09
N MET A 92 8.10 9.69 3.24
CA MET A 92 7.53 9.30 4.53
C MET A 92 8.60 9.08 5.60
N ILE A 93 9.69 8.39 5.27
CA ILE A 93 10.80 8.15 6.20
C ILE A 93 11.49 9.47 6.55
N ARG A 94 11.82 10.29 5.56
CA ARG A 94 12.49 11.58 5.78
C ARG A 94 11.68 12.51 6.68
N GLU A 95 10.38 12.64 6.42
CA GLU A 95 9.54 13.54 7.22
C GLU A 95 9.24 12.96 8.60
N PHE A 96 9.13 11.63 8.72
CA PHE A 96 9.01 10.98 10.02
C PHE A 96 10.25 11.21 10.89
N MET A 97 11.46 11.09 10.35
CA MET A 97 12.72 11.35 11.08
C MET A 97 12.78 12.76 11.65
N LYS A 98 12.22 13.75 10.94
CA LYS A 98 12.13 15.15 11.40
C LYS A 98 11.09 15.33 12.50
N SER A 99 10.17 14.40 12.64
CA SER A 99 9.10 14.53 13.62
C SER A 99 9.60 14.32 15.05
N GLY A 100 9.03 15.04 16.00
CA GLY A 100 9.26 14.84 17.43
C GLY A 100 8.46 13.67 18.04
N SER A 101 7.85 12.80 17.22
CA SER A 101 7.04 11.68 17.70
C SER A 101 7.86 10.72 18.56
N LYS A 102 7.24 10.23 19.62
CA LYS A 102 7.79 9.14 20.47
C LYS A 102 7.33 7.75 20.02
N LYS A 103 6.47 7.68 19.01
CA LYS A 103 5.96 6.43 18.48
C LYS A 103 6.87 5.87 17.39
N ASP A 104 6.80 4.57 17.18
CA ASP A 104 7.53 3.90 16.11
C ASP A 104 6.86 4.11 14.74
N PHE A 105 7.62 3.85 13.69
CA PHE A 105 7.14 3.81 12.32
C PHE A 105 7.31 2.40 11.76
N ALA A 106 6.23 1.64 11.76
CA ALA A 106 6.20 0.25 11.33
C ALA A 106 5.90 0.14 9.83
N LEU A 107 6.80 -0.50 9.10
CA LEU A 107 6.75 -0.66 7.65
C LEU A 107 6.52 -2.14 7.33
N ILE A 108 5.27 -2.51 7.03
CA ILE A 108 4.93 -3.85 6.53
C ILE A 108 5.15 -3.86 5.02
N THR A 109 6.27 -4.44 4.61
CA THR A 109 6.69 -4.45 3.22
C THR A 109 7.65 -5.59 2.93
N ASN A 110 7.72 -5.99 1.64
CA ASN A 110 8.82 -6.81 1.15
C ASN A 110 9.99 -5.89 0.80
N VAL A 111 11.09 -6.05 1.49
CA VAL A 111 12.27 -5.20 1.28
C VAL A 111 12.93 -5.52 -0.05
N ASN A 112 13.26 -4.48 -0.82
CA ASN A 112 14.14 -4.53 -1.97
C ASN A 112 15.49 -3.94 -1.55
N ASP A 113 16.53 -4.77 -1.50
CA ASP A 113 17.84 -4.38 -0.97
C ASP A 113 18.48 -3.21 -1.73
N LYS A 114 18.30 -3.14 -3.04
CA LYS A 114 18.82 -2.02 -3.83
C LYS A 114 18.20 -0.70 -3.39
N PHE A 115 16.87 -0.63 -3.36
CA PHE A 115 16.16 0.57 -2.96
C PHE A 115 16.38 0.91 -1.47
N LEU A 116 16.51 -0.12 -0.60
CA LEU A 116 16.84 0.09 0.81
C LEU A 116 18.20 0.74 1.00
N ASN A 117 19.22 0.28 0.26
CA ASN A 117 20.56 0.85 0.32
C ASN A 117 20.60 2.27 -0.24
N GLU A 118 19.90 2.54 -1.36
CA GLU A 118 19.76 3.89 -1.90
C GLU A 118 19.13 4.87 -0.88
N LEU A 119 18.10 4.42 -0.15
CA LEU A 119 17.48 5.23 0.89
C LEU A 119 18.39 5.41 2.12
N GLU A 120 19.13 4.36 2.50
CA GLU A 120 20.09 4.48 3.61
C GLU A 120 21.21 5.45 3.28
N GLU A 121 21.78 5.42 2.08
CA GLU A 121 22.80 6.37 1.64
C GLU A 121 22.29 7.82 1.67
N LYS A 122 21.03 8.05 1.33
CA LYS A 122 20.43 9.39 1.32
C LYS A 122 20.01 9.90 2.68
N LEU A 123 19.44 9.06 3.50
CA LEU A 123 18.69 9.47 4.69
C LEU A 123 19.37 9.07 6.00
N HIS A 124 20.25 8.06 5.98
CA HIS A 124 20.84 7.45 7.18
C HIS A 124 19.77 7.02 8.20
N PHE A 125 18.63 6.49 7.69
CA PHE A 125 17.44 6.21 8.48
C PHE A 125 17.66 5.09 9.52
N LYS A 126 18.61 4.20 9.32
CA LYS A 126 18.97 3.14 10.28
C LYS A 126 19.46 3.70 11.63
N SER A 127 19.86 4.96 11.67
CA SER A 127 20.21 5.65 12.91
C SER A 127 18.98 5.98 13.78
N ASP A 128 17.79 6.06 13.18
CA ASP A 128 16.54 6.30 13.89
C ASP A 128 15.86 4.98 14.27
N LYS A 129 16.05 4.57 15.53
CA LYS A 129 15.52 3.29 16.05
C LYS A 129 14.00 3.17 16.03
N ARG A 130 13.28 4.27 15.80
CA ARG A 130 11.82 4.27 15.67
C ARG A 130 11.37 3.71 14.32
N ILE A 131 12.22 3.69 13.30
CA ILE A 131 11.90 3.16 11.97
C ILE A 131 12.10 1.65 11.97
N LYS A 132 11.02 0.90 11.76
CA LYS A 132 11.00 -0.56 11.90
C LYS A 132 10.46 -1.22 10.64
N PHE A 133 11.33 -1.88 9.89
CA PHE A 133 10.95 -2.77 8.81
C PHE A 133 10.55 -4.11 9.42
N VAL A 134 9.27 -4.37 9.49
CA VAL A 134 8.72 -5.53 10.22
C VAL A 134 8.48 -6.75 9.33
N GLY A 135 8.81 -6.64 8.05
CA GLY A 135 8.61 -7.72 7.07
C GLY A 135 7.17 -7.76 6.53
N THR A 136 6.81 -8.87 5.91
CA THR A 136 5.46 -9.10 5.37
C THR A 136 4.60 -9.87 6.38
N VAL A 137 3.30 -9.59 6.40
CA VAL A 137 2.32 -10.30 7.22
C VAL A 137 1.27 -10.89 6.27
N TYR A 138 1.24 -12.22 6.17
CA TYR A 138 0.32 -12.94 5.28
C TYR A 138 -0.95 -13.43 6.00
N ASP A 139 -0.92 -13.57 7.33
CA ASP A 139 -2.10 -13.88 8.12
C ASP A 139 -3.02 -12.65 8.14
N GLN A 140 -4.18 -12.77 7.46
CA GLN A 140 -5.10 -11.66 7.27
C GLN A 140 -5.73 -11.17 8.58
N GLU A 141 -6.02 -12.09 9.51
CA GLU A 141 -6.56 -11.72 10.82
C GLU A 141 -5.53 -10.96 11.65
N LEU A 142 -4.27 -11.39 11.61
CA LEU A 142 -3.18 -10.67 12.25
C LEU A 142 -2.96 -9.29 11.60
N LEU A 143 -2.98 -9.20 10.28
CA LEU A 143 -2.80 -7.93 9.57
C LEU A 143 -3.93 -6.94 9.87
N LYS A 144 -5.19 -7.40 9.92
CA LYS A 144 -6.33 -6.59 10.37
C LYS A 144 -6.08 -6.06 11.79
N LYS A 145 -5.69 -6.95 12.72
CA LYS A 145 -5.45 -6.57 14.10
C LYS A 145 -4.32 -5.57 14.28
N ILE A 146 -3.27 -5.70 13.48
CA ILE A 146 -2.17 -4.74 13.43
C ILE A 146 -2.67 -3.37 12.93
N ARG A 147 -3.52 -3.31 11.90
CA ARG A 147 -4.12 -2.06 11.42
C ARG A 147 -5.02 -1.43 12.48
N GLU A 148 -5.94 -2.19 13.10
CA GLU A 148 -6.81 -1.73 14.17
C GLU A 148 -6.02 -1.10 15.34
N ASN A 149 -4.88 -1.71 15.67
CA ASN A 149 -4.04 -1.30 16.78
C ASN A 149 -2.95 -0.28 16.41
N ALA A 150 -2.85 0.15 15.16
CA ALA A 150 -2.00 1.27 14.79
C ALA A 150 -2.51 2.59 15.39
N TYR A 151 -1.62 3.52 15.67
CA TYR A 151 -2.00 4.88 16.07
C TYR A 151 -2.60 5.65 14.89
N ALA A 152 -1.94 5.55 13.73
CA ALA A 152 -2.43 6.09 12.47
C ALA A 152 -1.81 5.31 11.30
N TYR A 153 -2.47 5.36 10.15
CA TYR A 153 -2.00 4.75 8.91
C TYR A 153 -1.48 5.82 7.95
N PHE A 154 -0.32 5.59 7.37
CA PHE A 154 0.26 6.44 6.33
C PHE A 154 0.10 5.81 4.96
N HIS A 155 -0.26 6.62 4.00
CA HIS A 155 -0.39 6.20 2.61
C HIS A 155 0.34 7.16 1.69
N GLY A 156 1.40 6.67 1.02
CA GLY A 156 2.25 7.49 0.16
C GLY A 156 2.13 7.20 -1.35
N HIS A 157 1.12 6.46 -1.76
CA HIS A 157 0.97 6.04 -3.15
C HIS A 157 0.72 7.24 -4.07
N THR A 158 1.52 7.38 -5.12
CA THR A 158 1.45 8.53 -6.04
C THR A 158 0.93 8.15 -7.43
N VAL A 159 0.88 6.86 -7.77
CA VAL A 159 0.54 6.37 -9.11
C VAL A 159 -0.43 5.19 -9.01
N GLY A 160 -1.42 5.15 -9.89
CA GLY A 160 -2.36 4.05 -10.03
C GLY A 160 -3.80 4.41 -9.69
N GLY A 161 -4.66 3.41 -9.69
CA GLY A 161 -6.08 3.51 -9.33
C GLY A 161 -6.30 3.43 -7.81
N THR A 162 -7.45 2.89 -7.41
CA THR A 162 -7.79 2.67 -6.01
C THR A 162 -6.81 1.68 -5.37
N ASN A 163 -6.20 2.07 -4.24
CA ASN A 163 -5.26 1.21 -3.53
C ASN A 163 -5.98 0.36 -2.48
N PRO A 164 -5.97 -0.99 -2.60
CA PRO A 164 -6.63 -1.88 -1.64
C PRO A 164 -6.17 -1.67 -0.20
N SER A 165 -4.85 -1.50 0.04
CA SER A 165 -4.32 -1.30 1.39
C SER A 165 -4.85 -0.04 2.06
N LEU A 166 -5.15 1.02 1.29
CA LEU A 166 -5.74 2.24 1.83
C LEU A 166 -7.19 2.00 2.26
N ILE A 167 -8.00 1.41 1.37
CA ILE A 167 -9.42 1.17 1.70
C ILE A 167 -9.59 0.17 2.83
N GLU A 168 -8.74 -0.85 2.94
CA GLU A 168 -8.67 -1.77 4.08
C GLU A 168 -8.27 -1.08 5.39
N ALA A 169 -7.51 0.02 5.32
CA ALA A 169 -7.14 0.80 6.50
C ALA A 169 -8.21 1.84 6.90
N LEU A 170 -9.13 2.16 5.99
CA LEU A 170 -10.26 3.06 6.24
C LEU A 170 -11.51 2.33 6.74
N GLY A 171 -11.63 1.03 6.48
CA GLY A 171 -12.69 0.15 6.95
C GLY A 171 -12.41 -0.40 8.33
#